data_2c6158e3845619dbc9c62f2069a22670
#
_entry.id   2c6158e3845619dbc9c62f2069a22670
#
_cell.length_a   1.000
_cell.length_b   1.000
_cell.length_c   1.000
_cell.angle_alpha   90.00
_cell.angle_beta   90.00
_cell.angle_gamma   90.00
#
_symmetry.space_group_name_H-M   'P 1'
#
loop_
_entity.id
_entity.type
_entity.pdbx_description
1 polymer ?
#
loop_
_entity_poly.entity_id
_entity_poly.type
_entity_poly.pdbx_seq_one_letter_code
_entity_poly.pdbx_strand_id
1 'polypeptide(L)'
;SPSAPALGLVRGQSLVHDELRFLVREVRRDRVVREVELELPRGPLGTGRITLGVRAVALHGDLVLLLIEDRTHSRRVEETRRDFVVNVSHELKTPVGGLSLLAEAVEDAKDDPEAVARFAGRMQIETERLGRLVREIVELSRLQVADTLHEPVLVDVGSCVVEAFDHVQLVADD
;
A
#
# COMPACT_ATOMS: atom_id res chain seq x y z
N SER A 1 13.83 3.08 -19.56
CA SER A 1 13.26 4.24 -18.85
C SER A 1 12.50 5.10 -19.83
N PRO A 2 11.28 5.59 -19.49
CA PRO A 2 10.53 6.47 -20.38
C PRO A 2 11.30 7.76 -20.62
N SER A 3 11.24 8.29 -21.86
CA SER A 3 11.88 9.55 -22.19
C SER A 3 11.13 10.75 -21.59
N ALA A 4 11.82 11.84 -21.32
CA ALA A 4 11.20 13.06 -20.76
C ALA A 4 9.97 13.58 -21.55
N PRO A 5 9.91 13.49 -22.89
CA PRO A 5 8.70 13.78 -23.64
C PRO A 5 7.54 12.81 -23.37
N ALA A 6 7.82 11.51 -23.18
CA ALA A 6 6.80 10.51 -22.88
C ALA A 6 6.16 10.71 -21.49
N LEU A 7 6.91 11.30 -20.55
CA LEU A 7 6.41 11.71 -19.24
C LEU A 7 5.69 13.08 -19.26
N GLY A 8 5.64 13.75 -20.42
CA GLY A 8 5.02 15.06 -20.54
C GLY A 8 5.82 16.21 -19.92
N LEU A 9 7.09 16.01 -19.60
CA LEU A 9 7.93 16.99 -18.90
C LEU A 9 8.51 18.05 -19.85
N VAL A 10 8.62 17.70 -21.12
CA VAL A 10 9.21 18.55 -22.16
C VAL A 10 8.27 18.63 -23.36
N ARG A 11 8.08 19.85 -23.88
CA ARG A 11 7.38 20.12 -25.15
C ARG A 11 8.32 20.90 -26.04
N GLY A 12 8.75 20.29 -27.14
CA GLY A 12 9.80 20.87 -27.97
C GLY A 12 11.11 21.03 -27.18
N GLN A 13 11.56 22.26 -27.01
CA GLN A 13 12.79 22.61 -26.27
C GLN A 13 12.52 23.22 -24.89
N SER A 14 11.26 23.17 -24.42
CA SER A 14 10.87 23.83 -23.18
C SER A 14 10.34 22.83 -22.15
N LEU A 15 10.70 23.05 -20.88
CA LEU A 15 10.09 22.35 -19.74
C LEU A 15 8.62 22.78 -19.59
N VAL A 16 7.71 21.81 -19.39
CA VAL A 16 6.27 22.06 -19.30
C VAL A 16 5.90 22.59 -17.92
N HIS A 17 6.50 22.04 -16.86
CA HIS A 17 6.12 22.31 -15.46
C HIS A 17 6.92 23.46 -14.86
N ASP A 18 6.22 24.35 -14.15
CA ASP A 18 6.82 25.53 -13.52
C ASP A 18 7.81 25.16 -12.41
N GLU A 19 7.55 24.10 -11.68
CA GLU A 19 8.39 23.57 -10.61
C GLU A 19 9.78 23.18 -11.16
N LEU A 20 9.83 22.52 -12.32
CA LEU A 20 11.09 22.17 -12.96
C LEU A 20 11.82 23.42 -13.48
N ARG A 21 11.08 24.39 -14.03
CA ARG A 21 11.66 25.67 -14.48
C ARG A 21 12.23 26.47 -13.30
N PHE A 22 11.53 26.46 -12.18
CA PHE A 22 11.99 27.10 -10.94
C PHE A 22 13.27 26.45 -10.45
N LEU A 23 13.29 25.13 -10.34
CA LEU A 23 14.46 24.35 -9.89
C LEU A 23 15.69 24.63 -10.76
N VAL A 24 15.53 24.66 -12.08
CA VAL A 24 16.62 24.97 -13.02
C VAL A 24 17.16 26.39 -12.81
N ARG A 25 16.26 27.37 -12.59
CA ARG A 25 16.70 28.76 -12.32
C ARG A 25 17.49 28.89 -11.04
N GLU A 26 17.04 28.23 -9.97
CA GLU A 26 17.72 28.24 -8.68
C GLU A 26 19.13 27.63 -8.78
N VAL A 27 19.22 26.41 -9.36
CA VAL A 27 20.51 25.72 -9.51
C VAL A 27 21.46 26.49 -10.46
N ARG A 28 20.94 27.17 -11.47
CA ARG A 28 21.75 28.01 -12.36
C ARG A 28 22.30 29.25 -11.62
N ARG A 29 21.51 29.81 -10.69
CA ARG A 29 21.89 31.01 -9.95
C ARG A 29 22.97 30.75 -8.91
N ASP A 30 22.76 29.71 -8.07
CA ASP A 30 23.59 29.46 -6.88
C ASP A 30 24.58 28.31 -7.03
N ARG A 31 24.50 27.56 -8.15
CA ARG A 31 25.35 26.39 -8.45
C ARG A 31 25.27 25.26 -7.43
N VAL A 32 24.26 25.26 -6.56
CA VAL A 32 24.05 24.23 -5.55
C VAL A 32 23.27 23.06 -6.16
N VAL A 33 23.79 21.84 -5.96
CA VAL A 33 23.07 20.60 -6.34
C VAL A 33 21.81 20.49 -5.50
N ARG A 34 20.68 20.27 -6.15
CA ARG A 34 19.39 20.07 -5.49
C ARG A 34 18.81 18.72 -5.86
N GLU A 35 18.28 18.06 -4.85
CA GLU A 35 17.50 16.84 -5.02
C GLU A 35 16.13 17.08 -4.38
N VAL A 36 15.08 16.92 -5.17
CA VAL A 36 13.70 17.16 -4.76
C VAL A 36 12.79 16.07 -5.29
N GLU A 37 11.72 15.81 -4.57
CA GLU A 37 10.63 14.98 -5.04
C GLU A 37 9.46 15.87 -5.44
N LEU A 38 8.94 15.68 -6.64
CA LEU A 38 7.85 16.50 -7.22
C LEU A 38 6.68 15.61 -7.61
N GLU A 39 5.49 16.00 -7.20
CA GLU A 39 4.26 15.43 -7.70
C GLU A 39 3.68 16.32 -8.79
N LEU A 40 3.70 15.83 -10.02
CA LEU A 40 3.26 16.58 -11.18
C LEU A 40 2.04 15.92 -11.85
N PRO A 41 1.16 16.69 -12.51
CA PRO A 41 0.11 16.10 -13.34
C PRO A 41 0.73 15.39 -14.55
N ARG A 42 0.20 14.22 -14.91
CA ARG A 42 0.66 13.44 -16.05
C ARG A 42 0.14 14.04 -17.35
N GLY A 43 0.93 14.95 -17.93
CA GLY A 43 0.59 15.63 -19.19
C GLY A 43 -0.45 16.76 -19.05
N PRO A 44 -0.72 17.51 -20.13
CA PRO A 44 -1.56 18.72 -20.11
C PRO A 44 -3.06 18.47 -19.96
N LEU A 45 -3.52 17.23 -20.13
CA LEU A 45 -4.91 16.78 -19.98
C LEU A 45 -5.01 15.58 -19.01
N GLY A 46 -3.93 15.29 -18.24
CA GLY A 46 -3.76 14.07 -17.53
C GLY A 46 -4.68 13.89 -16.34
N THR A 47 -5.47 12.83 -16.39
CA THR A 47 -6.17 12.23 -15.26
C THR A 47 -5.20 11.40 -14.44
N GLY A 48 -4.18 11.98 -13.83
CA GLY A 48 -3.25 11.27 -12.98
C GLY A 48 -2.08 12.13 -12.53
N ARG A 49 -1.47 11.74 -11.44
CA ARG A 49 -0.25 12.35 -10.91
C ARG A 49 0.91 11.38 -11.10
N ILE A 50 2.10 11.92 -11.35
CA ILE A 50 3.36 11.20 -11.33
C ILE A 50 4.24 11.76 -10.22
N THR A 51 4.92 10.88 -9.52
CA THR A 51 5.92 11.25 -8.52
C THR A 51 7.29 11.09 -9.12
N LEU A 52 8.03 12.19 -9.21
CA LEU A 52 9.36 12.25 -9.81
C LEU A 52 10.40 12.57 -8.77
N GLY A 53 11.45 11.74 -8.69
CA GLY A 53 12.72 12.12 -8.07
C GLY A 53 13.52 12.94 -9.08
N VAL A 54 13.85 14.20 -8.73
CA VAL A 54 14.57 15.12 -9.61
C VAL A 54 15.85 15.57 -8.93
N ARG A 55 16.98 15.27 -9.57
CA ARG A 55 18.29 15.81 -9.17
C ARG A 55 18.77 16.79 -10.22
N ALA A 56 19.02 18.02 -9.81
CA ALA A 56 19.46 19.11 -10.65
C ALA A 56 20.89 19.51 -10.32
N VAL A 57 21.76 19.56 -11.32
CA VAL A 57 23.19 19.84 -11.19
C VAL A 57 23.61 20.88 -12.21
N ALA A 58 24.27 21.97 -11.76
CA ALA A 58 24.88 22.94 -12.66
C ALA A 58 26.14 22.35 -13.32
N LEU A 59 26.21 22.45 -14.63
CA LEU A 59 27.37 22.11 -15.43
C LEU A 59 28.18 23.38 -15.81
N HIS A 60 29.14 23.25 -16.72
CA HIS A 60 29.88 24.38 -17.24
C HIS A 60 28.97 25.34 -18.04
N GLY A 61 29.22 26.62 -17.94
CA GLY A 61 28.38 27.64 -18.57
C GLY A 61 27.02 27.75 -17.87
N ASP A 62 25.96 27.97 -18.62
CA ASP A 62 24.56 28.10 -18.15
C ASP A 62 23.78 26.78 -18.24
N LEU A 63 24.47 25.66 -18.42
CA LEU A 63 23.83 24.37 -18.55
C LEU A 63 23.49 23.80 -17.17
N VAL A 64 22.28 23.23 -17.06
CA VAL A 64 21.82 22.46 -15.89
C VAL A 64 21.42 21.07 -16.36
N LEU A 65 21.97 20.06 -15.73
CA LEU A 65 21.58 18.65 -15.91
C LEU A 65 20.45 18.32 -14.96
N LEU A 66 19.34 17.80 -15.49
CA LEU A 66 18.26 17.21 -14.73
C LEU A 66 18.30 15.69 -14.89
N LEU A 67 18.53 14.98 -13.79
CA LEU A 67 18.32 13.54 -13.69
C LEU A 67 16.92 13.33 -13.08
N ILE A 68 16.05 12.66 -13.82
CA ILE A 68 14.65 12.48 -13.43
C ILE A 68 14.35 10.99 -13.39
N GLU A 69 13.83 10.55 -12.27
CA GLU A 69 13.41 9.18 -12.01
C GLU A 69 11.90 9.16 -11.72
N ASP A 70 11.17 8.31 -12.43
CA ASP A 70 9.74 8.07 -12.12
C ASP A 70 9.65 7.14 -10.91
N ARG A 71 9.22 7.69 -9.78
CA ARG A 71 9.03 6.99 -8.51
C ARG A 71 7.56 6.66 -8.21
N THR A 72 6.67 6.87 -9.18
CA THR A 72 5.22 6.72 -8.98
C THR A 72 4.86 5.33 -8.48
N HIS A 73 5.45 4.29 -9.07
CA HIS A 73 5.16 2.90 -8.66
C HIS A 73 5.71 2.59 -7.27
N SER A 74 6.99 2.90 -7.03
CA SER A 74 7.63 2.63 -5.74
C SER A 74 6.96 3.40 -4.58
N ARG A 75 6.52 4.64 -4.84
CA ARG A 75 5.76 5.41 -3.85
C ARG A 75 4.41 4.78 -3.53
N ARG A 76 3.67 4.37 -4.54
CA ARG A 76 2.37 3.70 -4.33
C ARG A 76 2.52 2.40 -3.51
N VAL A 77 3.55 1.62 -3.81
CA VAL A 77 3.85 0.39 -3.03
C VAL A 77 4.16 0.74 -1.58
N GLU A 78 4.99 1.75 -1.34
CA GLU A 78 5.36 2.19 0.01
C GLU A 78 4.14 2.73 0.79
N GLU A 79 3.30 3.54 0.15
CA GLU A 79 2.04 4.05 0.73
C GLU A 79 1.10 2.89 1.07
N THR A 80 0.86 1.97 0.13
CA THR A 80 0.02 0.79 0.38
C THR A 80 0.55 -0.04 1.54
N ARG A 81 1.87 -0.22 1.60
CA ARG A 81 2.51 -0.95 2.71
C ARG A 81 2.33 -0.24 4.05
N ARG A 82 2.47 1.07 4.06
CA ARG A 82 2.27 1.88 5.28
C ARG A 82 0.82 1.81 5.75
N ASP A 83 -0.13 2.01 4.84
CA ASP A 83 -1.56 1.93 5.14
C ASP A 83 -1.95 0.55 5.64
N PHE A 84 -1.38 -0.51 5.05
CA PHE A 84 -1.56 -1.88 5.52
C PHE A 84 -1.13 -2.04 6.99
N VAL A 85 0.07 -1.61 7.36
CA VAL A 85 0.57 -1.72 8.75
C VAL A 85 -0.32 -0.95 9.73
N VAL A 86 -0.77 0.24 9.35
CA VAL A 86 -1.66 1.06 10.18
C VAL A 86 -3.01 0.36 10.38
N ASN A 87 -3.62 -0.11 9.29
CA ASN A 87 -4.92 -0.78 9.31
C ASN A 87 -4.87 -2.08 10.14
N VAL A 88 -3.85 -2.92 9.92
CA VAL A 88 -3.62 -4.14 10.71
C VAL A 88 -3.52 -3.82 12.20
N SER A 89 -2.77 -2.76 12.56
CA SER A 89 -2.61 -2.36 13.95
C SER A 89 -3.94 -1.95 14.59
N HIS A 90 -4.79 -1.25 13.85
CA HIS A 90 -6.12 -0.87 14.32
C HIS A 90 -7.07 -2.07 14.45
N GLU A 91 -7.08 -2.95 13.44
CA GLU A 91 -7.94 -4.14 13.43
C GLU A 91 -7.56 -5.16 14.52
N LEU A 92 -6.28 -5.25 14.89
CA LEU A 92 -5.82 -6.10 15.99
C LEU A 92 -6.07 -5.48 17.37
N LYS A 93 -5.99 -4.16 17.52
CA LYS A 93 -6.15 -3.47 18.81
C LYS A 93 -7.54 -3.68 19.42
N THR A 94 -8.57 -3.68 18.59
CA THR A 94 -9.97 -3.80 19.02
C THR A 94 -10.25 -5.16 19.69
N PRO A 95 -10.00 -6.32 19.06
CA PRO A 95 -10.23 -7.62 19.69
C PRO A 95 -9.31 -7.86 20.89
N VAL A 96 -8.05 -7.41 20.85
CA VAL A 96 -7.15 -7.50 21.99
C VAL A 96 -7.69 -6.72 23.21
N GLY A 97 -8.16 -5.49 22.98
CA GLY A 97 -8.80 -4.71 24.05
C GLY A 97 -10.07 -5.36 24.59
N GLY A 98 -10.89 -5.95 23.71
CA GLY A 98 -12.07 -6.71 24.09
C GLY A 98 -11.75 -7.93 24.96
N LEU A 99 -10.71 -8.70 24.56
CA LEU A 99 -10.24 -9.85 25.35
C LEU A 99 -9.73 -9.42 26.75
N SER A 100 -9.00 -8.31 26.84
CA SER A 100 -8.53 -7.80 28.13
C SER A 100 -9.68 -7.44 29.06
N LEU A 101 -10.71 -6.73 28.55
CA LEU A 101 -11.91 -6.41 29.35
C LEU A 101 -12.70 -7.65 29.77
N LEU A 102 -12.80 -8.66 28.89
CA LEU A 102 -13.45 -9.91 29.22
C LEU A 102 -12.67 -10.71 30.28
N ALA A 103 -11.34 -10.66 30.26
CA ALA A 103 -10.50 -11.28 31.28
C ALA A 103 -10.70 -10.60 32.65
N GLU A 104 -10.71 -9.27 32.71
CA GLU A 104 -11.05 -8.51 33.93
C GLU A 104 -12.45 -8.87 34.46
N ALA A 105 -13.43 -8.97 33.55
CA ALA A 105 -14.80 -9.35 33.93
C ALA A 105 -14.89 -10.79 34.48
N VAL A 106 -14.06 -11.72 34.01
CA VAL A 106 -13.96 -13.09 34.58
C VAL A 106 -13.38 -13.04 35.98
N GLU A 107 -12.33 -12.23 36.23
CA GLU A 107 -11.75 -12.08 37.57
C GLU A 107 -12.75 -11.46 38.56
N ASP A 108 -13.48 -10.45 38.13
CA ASP A 108 -14.49 -9.80 38.97
C ASP A 108 -15.70 -10.69 39.29
N ALA A 109 -16.03 -11.59 38.35
CA ALA A 109 -17.18 -12.51 38.49
C ALA A 109 -16.80 -13.85 39.10
N LYS A 110 -15.65 -13.98 39.77
CA LYS A 110 -15.12 -15.27 40.31
C LYS A 110 -16.08 -16.04 41.18
N ASP A 111 -17.00 -15.37 41.87
CA ASP A 111 -17.99 -15.95 42.76
C ASP A 111 -19.35 -16.25 42.06
N ASP A 112 -19.46 -15.97 40.75
CA ASP A 112 -20.61 -16.25 39.88
C ASP A 112 -20.21 -17.16 38.71
N PRO A 113 -20.36 -18.48 38.84
CA PRO A 113 -19.97 -19.44 37.82
C PRO A 113 -20.67 -19.24 36.45
N GLU A 114 -21.96 -18.73 36.48
CA GLU A 114 -22.68 -18.49 35.23
C GLU A 114 -22.13 -17.26 34.49
N ALA A 115 -21.77 -16.21 35.21
CA ALA A 115 -21.11 -15.04 34.63
C ALA A 115 -19.73 -15.40 34.08
N VAL A 116 -18.93 -16.16 34.80
CA VAL A 116 -17.63 -16.69 34.34
C VAL A 116 -17.78 -17.47 33.04
N ALA A 117 -18.75 -18.42 32.99
CA ALA A 117 -18.99 -19.22 31.78
C ALA A 117 -19.38 -18.34 30.56
N ARG A 118 -20.23 -17.32 30.78
CA ARG A 118 -20.64 -16.38 29.72
C ARG A 118 -19.45 -15.58 29.19
N PHE A 119 -18.60 -15.03 30.06
CA PHE A 119 -17.44 -14.23 29.66
C PHE A 119 -16.39 -15.10 28.99
N ALA A 120 -16.12 -16.30 29.50
CA ALA A 120 -15.21 -17.27 28.89
C ALA A 120 -15.68 -17.67 27.47
N GLY A 121 -16.96 -17.92 27.27
CA GLY A 121 -17.54 -18.20 25.95
C GLY A 121 -17.36 -17.03 24.96
N ARG A 122 -17.52 -15.79 25.44
CA ARG A 122 -17.26 -14.59 24.60
C ARG A 122 -15.77 -14.44 24.26
N MET A 123 -14.87 -14.73 25.21
CA MET A 123 -13.42 -14.73 24.95
C MET A 123 -13.07 -15.74 23.87
N GLN A 124 -13.66 -16.93 23.89
CA GLN A 124 -13.43 -17.95 22.87
C GLN A 124 -13.83 -17.46 21.48
N ILE A 125 -15.02 -16.88 21.32
CA ILE A 125 -15.52 -16.30 20.06
C ILE A 125 -14.56 -15.22 19.55
N GLU A 126 -14.12 -14.31 20.43
CA GLU A 126 -13.22 -13.22 20.04
C GLU A 126 -11.82 -13.72 19.67
N THR A 127 -11.35 -14.79 20.34
CA THR A 127 -10.08 -15.46 20.01
C THR A 127 -10.14 -16.12 18.63
N GLU A 128 -11.25 -16.78 18.30
CA GLU A 128 -11.45 -17.40 16.97
C GLU A 128 -11.49 -16.33 15.87
N ARG A 129 -12.16 -15.19 16.14
CA ARG A 129 -12.18 -14.03 15.24
C ARG A 129 -10.79 -13.48 15.02
N LEU A 130 -10.01 -13.29 16.08
CA LEU A 130 -8.62 -12.84 16.00
C LEU A 130 -7.76 -13.82 15.18
N GLY A 131 -7.95 -15.12 15.37
CA GLY A 131 -7.26 -16.15 14.61
C GLY A 131 -7.55 -16.09 13.10
N ARG A 132 -8.81 -15.79 12.71
CA ARG A 132 -9.17 -15.57 11.30
C ARG A 132 -8.47 -14.32 10.74
N LEU A 133 -8.54 -13.20 11.46
CA LEU A 133 -7.90 -11.94 11.04
C LEU A 133 -6.39 -12.10 10.83
N VAL A 134 -5.70 -12.82 11.73
CA VAL A 134 -4.27 -13.10 11.56
C VAL A 134 -4.00 -13.92 10.30
N ARG A 135 -4.82 -14.91 9.97
CA ARG A 135 -4.67 -15.70 8.73
C ARG A 135 -4.83 -14.81 7.49
N GLU A 136 -5.85 -13.95 7.46
CA GLU A 136 -6.11 -13.01 6.37
C GLU A 136 -4.92 -12.05 6.17
N ILE A 137 -4.35 -11.54 7.27
CA ILE A 137 -3.16 -10.68 7.24
C ILE A 137 -1.95 -11.41 6.64
N VAL A 138 -1.72 -12.65 7.03
CA VAL A 138 -0.61 -13.47 6.51
C VAL A 138 -0.79 -13.75 5.01
N GLU A 139 -2.00 -14.08 4.55
CA GLU A 139 -2.30 -14.29 3.13
C GLU A 139 -2.06 -13.00 2.33
N LEU A 140 -2.57 -11.87 2.81
CA LEU A 140 -2.37 -10.58 2.14
C LEU A 140 -0.89 -10.19 2.10
N SER A 141 -0.14 -10.44 3.17
CA SER A 141 1.31 -10.21 3.20
C SER A 141 2.06 -11.07 2.17
N ARG A 142 1.64 -12.31 1.96
CA ARG A 142 2.22 -13.18 0.92
C ARG A 142 1.95 -12.65 -0.48
N LEU A 143 0.75 -12.13 -0.75
CA LEU A 143 0.40 -11.52 -2.04
C LEU A 143 1.23 -10.26 -2.34
N GLN A 144 1.55 -9.46 -1.32
CA GLN A 144 2.36 -8.24 -1.49
C GLN A 144 3.84 -8.55 -1.80
N VAL A 145 4.35 -9.70 -1.38
CA VAL A 145 5.72 -10.15 -1.69
C VAL A 145 5.81 -10.84 -3.06
N ALA A 146 4.71 -11.42 -3.52
CA ALA A 146 4.60 -12.06 -4.83
C ALA A 146 4.38 -11.03 -5.94
N ASP A 147 5.40 -10.20 -6.24
CA ASP A 147 5.34 -9.14 -7.26
C ASP A 147 5.33 -9.68 -8.71
N THR A 148 5.35 -10.99 -8.88
CA THR A 148 5.24 -11.67 -10.18
C THR A 148 4.52 -12.99 -10.00
N LEU A 149 3.42 -13.16 -10.73
CA LEU A 149 2.93 -14.49 -11.08
C LEU A 149 4.08 -15.24 -11.74
N HIS A 150 4.73 -16.12 -11.01
CA HIS A 150 5.95 -16.77 -11.45
C HIS A 150 5.78 -17.58 -12.74
N GLU A 151 4.59 -18.01 -13.09
CA GLU A 151 4.24 -18.61 -14.38
C GLU A 151 2.72 -18.50 -14.57
N PRO A 152 2.22 -17.47 -15.26
CA PRO A 152 0.78 -17.41 -15.57
C PRO A 152 0.39 -18.54 -16.49
N VAL A 153 -0.53 -19.38 -16.06
CA VAL A 153 -1.14 -20.43 -16.86
C VAL A 153 -2.55 -20.02 -17.29
N LEU A 154 -2.96 -20.47 -18.47
CA LEU A 154 -4.33 -20.29 -18.89
C LEU A 154 -5.25 -21.17 -18.04
N VAL A 155 -6.20 -20.52 -17.37
CA VAL A 155 -7.17 -21.19 -16.49
C VAL A 155 -8.55 -21.07 -17.10
N ASP A 156 -9.28 -22.19 -17.16
CA ASP A 156 -10.71 -22.18 -17.53
C ASP A 156 -11.54 -21.71 -16.34
N VAL A 157 -12.08 -20.51 -16.44
CA VAL A 157 -12.90 -19.90 -15.39
C VAL A 157 -14.16 -20.73 -15.11
N GLY A 158 -14.72 -21.40 -16.14
CA GLY A 158 -15.88 -22.28 -15.98
C GLY A 158 -15.59 -23.44 -15.03
N SER A 159 -14.45 -24.11 -15.21
CA SER A 159 -14.01 -25.21 -14.35
C SER A 159 -13.76 -24.74 -12.91
N CYS A 160 -13.14 -23.58 -12.72
CA CYS A 160 -12.93 -23.01 -11.40
C CYS A 160 -14.21 -22.69 -10.65
N VAL A 161 -15.23 -22.20 -11.36
CA VAL A 161 -16.55 -21.92 -10.78
C VAL A 161 -17.23 -23.22 -10.34
N VAL A 162 -17.19 -24.26 -11.15
CA VAL A 162 -17.77 -25.58 -10.80
C VAL A 162 -17.08 -26.17 -9.57
N GLU A 163 -15.74 -26.19 -9.54
CA GLU A 163 -14.98 -26.65 -8.37
C GLU A 163 -15.30 -25.86 -7.09
N ALA A 164 -15.46 -24.54 -7.21
CA ALA A 164 -15.82 -23.71 -6.08
C ALA A 164 -17.20 -24.03 -5.53
N PHE A 165 -18.19 -24.28 -6.42
CA PHE A 165 -19.53 -24.69 -6.02
C PHE A 165 -19.55 -26.06 -5.34
N ASP A 166 -18.83 -27.04 -5.91
CA ASP A 166 -18.73 -28.38 -5.32
C ASP A 166 -18.12 -28.32 -3.92
N HIS A 167 -17.12 -27.47 -3.73
CA HIS A 167 -16.47 -27.29 -2.43
C HIS A 167 -17.39 -26.68 -1.37
N VAL A 168 -18.23 -25.70 -1.77
CA VAL A 168 -19.21 -25.05 -0.88
C VAL A 168 -20.35 -25.99 -0.53
N GLN A 169 -20.83 -26.83 -1.47
CA GLN A 169 -21.86 -27.83 -1.21
C GLN A 169 -21.41 -28.88 -0.17
N LEU A 170 -20.17 -29.35 -0.27
CA LEU A 170 -19.61 -30.28 0.71
C LEU A 170 -19.56 -29.72 2.15
N VAL A 171 -19.40 -28.40 2.27
CA VAL A 171 -19.35 -27.70 3.59
C VAL A 171 -20.76 -27.36 4.10
N ALA A 172 -21.76 -27.29 3.22
CA ALA A 172 -23.14 -26.96 3.59
C ALA A 172 -23.98 -28.21 3.98
N ASP A 173 -23.52 -29.39 3.63
CA ASP A 173 -24.20 -30.68 3.92
C ASP A 173 -23.71 -31.32 5.25
N ASP A 174 -22.69 -30.71 5.92
CA ASP A 174 -22.21 -31.04 7.28
C ASP A 174 -22.81 -30.09 8.32
#